data_a63cf3b2100f9a5eba199ef529c268d7
#
_entry.id   a63cf3b2100f9a5eba199ef529c268d7
#
_cell.length_a   1.000
_cell.length_b   1.000
_cell.length_c   1.000
_cell.angle_alpha   90.00
_cell.angle_beta   90.00
_cell.angle_gamma   90.00
#
_symmetry.space_group_name_H-M   'P 1'
#
loop_
_entity.id
_entity.type
_entity.pdbx_description
1 polymer ?
#
loop_
_entity_poly.entity_id
_entity_poly.type
_entity_poly.pdbx_seq_one_letter_code
_entity_poly.pdbx_strand_id
1 'polypeptide(L)'
;TGQAAPDNRPPEPELTPQYAAAMRAYAATSTAIPDTYALDMPDLFPTWAVVLADGEELPAGRILNDGGQLYRVVQAVTPQEEMPPHDDGMLAIYRPIDREHAGTADDPIPWVYGMDCHAGKHYSYNGKVYKVAEGGDMIPCTWAPDTPDMWQWVEV
;
A
#
# COMPACT_ATOMS: atom_id res chain seq x y z
N THR A 1 -28.90 -35.71 23.06
CA THR A 1 -27.85 -35.20 23.90
C THR A 1 -26.66 -34.69 23.07
N GLY A 2 -26.23 -33.49 23.24
CA GLY A 2 -25.04 -32.96 22.62
C GLY A 2 -25.17 -32.48 21.17
N GLN A 3 -26.36 -32.49 20.63
CA GLN A 3 -26.59 -31.95 19.30
C GLN A 3 -26.81 -30.43 19.40
N ALA A 4 -25.98 -29.66 18.76
CA ALA A 4 -26.14 -28.22 18.73
C ALA A 4 -27.44 -27.82 18.01
N ALA A 5 -28.03 -26.71 18.39
CA ALA A 5 -29.15 -26.12 17.66
C ALA A 5 -28.77 -25.87 16.20
N PRO A 6 -29.66 -26.12 15.24
CA PRO A 6 -29.34 -25.85 13.86
C PRO A 6 -29.01 -24.37 13.67
N ASP A 7 -28.00 -24.10 12.86
CA ASP A 7 -27.61 -22.75 12.48
C ASP A 7 -28.61 -22.24 11.43
N ASN A 8 -29.40 -21.25 11.81
CA ASN A 8 -30.43 -20.67 10.94
C ASN A 8 -29.92 -19.52 10.07
N ARG A 9 -28.62 -19.22 10.14
CA ARG A 9 -28.04 -18.20 9.25
C ARG A 9 -27.98 -18.75 7.83
N PRO A 10 -28.21 -17.88 6.82
CA PRO A 10 -27.96 -18.29 5.44
C PRO A 10 -26.51 -18.75 5.30
N PRO A 11 -26.21 -19.77 4.50
CA PRO A 11 -24.84 -20.14 4.23
C PRO A 11 -24.11 -18.99 3.57
N GLU A 12 -22.86 -18.79 3.93
CA GLU A 12 -22.00 -17.83 3.24
C GLU A 12 -21.85 -18.23 1.77
N PRO A 13 -21.93 -17.26 0.84
CA PRO A 13 -21.76 -17.60 -0.57
C PRO A 13 -20.36 -18.17 -0.80
N GLU A 14 -20.28 -19.32 -1.42
CA GLU A 14 -19.02 -19.86 -1.89
C GLU A 14 -18.47 -19.02 -3.05
N LEU A 15 -17.16 -18.79 -3.06
CA LEU A 15 -16.50 -18.04 -4.12
C LEU A 15 -16.39 -18.92 -5.38
N THR A 16 -17.46 -18.96 -6.17
CA THR A 16 -17.44 -19.65 -7.49
C THR A 16 -16.51 -18.92 -8.45
N PRO A 17 -16.04 -19.59 -9.53
CA PRO A 17 -15.24 -18.90 -10.56
C PRO A 17 -15.93 -17.66 -11.14
N GLN A 18 -17.24 -17.72 -11.36
CA GLN A 18 -18.01 -16.58 -11.88
C GLN A 18 -18.08 -15.44 -10.85
N TYR A 19 -18.29 -15.76 -9.60
CA TYR A 19 -18.32 -14.77 -8.53
C TYR A 19 -16.94 -14.11 -8.37
N ALA A 20 -15.88 -14.90 -8.36
CA ALA A 20 -14.51 -14.40 -8.31
C ALA A 20 -14.19 -13.49 -9.50
N ALA A 21 -14.62 -13.86 -10.70
CA ALA A 21 -14.44 -13.03 -11.91
C ALA A 21 -15.16 -11.69 -11.79
N ALA A 22 -16.38 -11.69 -11.27
CA ALA A 22 -17.16 -10.46 -11.03
C ALA A 22 -16.47 -9.56 -10.00
N MET A 23 -15.96 -10.14 -8.92
CA MET A 23 -15.22 -9.40 -7.89
C MET A 23 -13.94 -8.79 -8.44
N ARG A 24 -13.19 -9.55 -9.26
CA ARG A 24 -11.98 -9.03 -9.92
C ARG A 24 -12.30 -7.93 -10.91
N ALA A 25 -13.37 -8.06 -11.67
CA ALA A 25 -13.79 -7.01 -12.61
C ALA A 25 -14.14 -5.71 -11.87
N TYR A 26 -14.86 -5.82 -10.75
CA TYR A 26 -15.14 -4.67 -9.91
C TYR A 26 -13.87 -4.04 -9.34
N ALA A 27 -12.98 -4.86 -8.77
CA ALA A 27 -11.71 -4.39 -8.21
C ALA A 27 -10.82 -3.71 -9.26
N ALA A 28 -10.85 -4.21 -10.50
CA ALA A 28 -10.05 -3.65 -11.60
C ALA A 28 -10.54 -2.28 -12.08
N THR A 29 -11.80 -1.93 -11.84
CA THR A 29 -12.39 -0.70 -12.39
C THR A 29 -12.83 0.31 -11.34
N SER A 30 -13.01 -0.11 -10.09
CA SER A 30 -13.48 0.77 -9.02
C SER A 30 -12.42 1.78 -8.59
N THR A 31 -12.85 2.99 -8.32
CA THR A 31 -12.03 4.04 -7.72
C THR A 31 -12.43 4.37 -6.29
N ALA A 32 -13.39 3.61 -5.75
CA ALA A 32 -14.04 3.92 -4.46
C ALA A 32 -13.81 2.86 -3.38
N ILE A 33 -12.95 1.85 -3.62
CA ILE A 33 -12.67 0.82 -2.63
C ILE A 33 -11.79 1.41 -1.53
N PRO A 34 -12.23 1.38 -0.25
CA PRO A 34 -11.40 1.87 0.85
C PRO A 34 -10.11 1.06 1.01
N ASP A 35 -9.05 1.71 1.49
CA ASP A 35 -7.74 1.07 1.72
C ASP A 35 -7.85 -0.16 2.62
N THR A 36 -8.65 -0.10 3.69
CA THR A 36 -8.82 -1.21 4.63
C THR A 36 -9.44 -2.44 3.97
N TYR A 37 -10.37 -2.25 3.05
CA TYR A 37 -10.96 -3.36 2.30
C TYR A 37 -9.97 -3.94 1.30
N ALA A 38 -9.20 -3.07 0.64
CA ALA A 38 -8.18 -3.51 -0.29
C ALA A 38 -7.13 -4.39 0.37
N LEU A 39 -6.69 -4.03 1.57
CA LEU A 39 -5.70 -4.80 2.33
C LEU A 39 -6.19 -6.20 2.72
N ASP A 40 -7.51 -6.39 2.86
CA ASP A 40 -8.09 -7.69 3.17
C ASP A 40 -8.15 -8.63 1.97
N MET A 41 -8.06 -8.09 0.75
CA MET A 41 -8.22 -8.89 -0.48
C MET A 41 -7.26 -8.44 -1.60
N PRO A 42 -5.95 -8.44 -1.30
CA PRO A 42 -4.97 -7.90 -2.24
C PRO A 42 -4.91 -8.62 -3.58
N ASP A 43 -5.26 -9.91 -3.59
CA ASP A 43 -5.19 -10.74 -4.80
C ASP A 43 -6.30 -10.45 -5.82
N LEU A 44 -7.31 -9.64 -5.44
CA LEU A 44 -8.37 -9.27 -6.38
C LEU A 44 -7.95 -8.15 -7.34
N PHE A 45 -6.90 -7.40 -7.01
CA PHE A 45 -6.49 -6.25 -7.81
C PHE A 45 -5.57 -6.65 -8.96
N PRO A 46 -5.66 -5.95 -10.11
CA PRO A 46 -4.79 -6.26 -11.24
C PRO A 46 -3.32 -6.01 -10.87
N THR A 47 -2.44 -6.81 -11.46
CA THR A 47 -1.00 -6.66 -11.26
C THR A 47 -0.45 -5.53 -12.14
N TRP A 48 0.73 -5.04 -11.78
CA TRP A 48 1.45 -4.07 -12.60
C TRP A 48 1.63 -4.57 -14.05
N ALA A 49 1.99 -5.84 -14.22
CA ALA A 49 2.15 -6.42 -15.55
C ALA A 49 0.86 -6.35 -16.38
N VAL A 50 -0.29 -6.59 -15.76
CA VAL A 50 -1.59 -6.54 -16.43
C VAL A 50 -1.95 -5.11 -16.84
N VAL A 51 -1.84 -4.14 -15.94
CA VAL A 51 -2.20 -2.75 -16.26
C VAL A 51 -1.24 -2.14 -17.28
N LEU A 52 0.03 -2.53 -17.24
CA LEU A 52 1.03 -2.11 -18.22
C LEU A 52 0.70 -2.66 -19.61
N ALA A 53 0.35 -3.93 -19.68
CA ALA A 53 -0.01 -4.59 -20.96
C ALA A 53 -1.29 -4.01 -21.56
N ASP A 54 -2.27 -3.66 -20.72
CA ASP A 54 -3.52 -3.02 -21.20
C ASP A 54 -3.27 -1.65 -21.81
N GLY A 55 -2.29 -0.91 -21.32
CA GLY A 55 -1.89 0.40 -21.84
C GLY A 55 -2.94 1.50 -21.72
N GLU A 56 -4.01 1.27 -20.97
CA GLU A 56 -5.07 2.24 -20.75
C GLU A 56 -4.73 3.20 -19.63
N GLU A 57 -5.22 4.44 -19.72
CA GLU A 57 -5.09 5.40 -18.65
C GLU A 57 -5.81 4.93 -17.40
N LEU A 58 -5.12 4.99 -16.26
CA LEU A 58 -5.69 4.68 -14.95
C LEU A 58 -6.18 5.98 -14.31
N PRO A 59 -7.48 6.09 -14.00
CA PRO A 59 -7.98 7.26 -13.27
C PRO A 59 -7.52 7.25 -11.82
N ALA A 60 -7.49 8.42 -11.21
CA ALA A 60 -7.22 8.54 -9.77
C ALA A 60 -8.19 7.67 -8.95
N GLY A 61 -7.69 7.00 -7.94
CA GLY A 61 -8.46 6.10 -7.08
C GLY A 61 -8.36 4.61 -7.43
N ARG A 62 -7.89 4.26 -8.64
CA ARG A 62 -7.65 2.87 -9.01
C ARG A 62 -6.58 2.24 -8.13
N ILE A 63 -6.73 0.95 -7.90
CA ILE A 63 -5.80 0.16 -7.08
C ILE A 63 -5.17 -0.90 -7.97
N LEU A 64 -3.87 -1.11 -7.79
CA LEU A 64 -3.11 -2.16 -8.47
C LEU A 64 -2.12 -2.81 -7.50
N ASN A 65 -1.66 -4.01 -7.87
CA ASN A 65 -0.73 -4.80 -7.08
C ASN A 65 0.60 -4.90 -7.84
N ASP A 66 1.65 -4.37 -7.24
CA ASP A 66 3.00 -4.46 -7.79
C ASP A 66 3.87 -5.27 -6.83
N GLY A 67 4.14 -6.52 -7.20
CA GLY A 67 4.99 -7.40 -6.40
C GLY A 67 4.47 -7.72 -5.00
N GLY A 68 3.16 -7.70 -4.80
CA GLY A 68 2.53 -7.91 -3.50
C GLY A 68 2.18 -6.64 -2.73
N GLN A 69 2.72 -5.51 -3.14
CA GLN A 69 2.39 -4.21 -2.56
C GLN A 69 1.23 -3.59 -3.34
N LEU A 70 0.19 -3.18 -2.63
CA LEU A 70 -0.92 -2.44 -3.23
C LEU A 70 -0.59 -0.96 -3.34
N TYR A 71 -1.02 -0.36 -4.45
CA TYR A 71 -0.88 1.08 -4.71
C TYR A 71 -2.22 1.65 -5.16
N ARG A 72 -2.50 2.86 -4.71
CA ARG A 72 -3.63 3.65 -5.21
C ARG A 72 -3.11 4.73 -6.13
N VAL A 73 -3.74 4.87 -7.29
CA VAL A 73 -3.41 5.94 -8.23
C VAL A 73 -3.87 7.28 -7.62
N VAL A 74 -2.95 8.22 -7.50
CA VAL A 74 -3.20 9.55 -6.92
C VAL A 74 -3.72 10.52 -7.98
N GLN A 75 -3.12 10.47 -9.17
CA GLN A 75 -3.53 11.27 -10.32
C GLN A 75 -3.55 10.39 -11.56
N ALA A 76 -4.45 10.69 -12.48
CA ALA A 76 -4.60 9.91 -13.72
C ALA A 76 -3.26 9.73 -14.42
N VAL A 77 -2.96 8.50 -14.82
CA VAL A 77 -1.68 8.14 -15.41
C VAL A 77 -1.86 7.00 -16.41
N THR A 78 -1.10 7.04 -17.49
CA THR A 78 -0.92 5.90 -18.38
C THR A 78 0.31 5.13 -17.93
N PRO A 79 0.18 3.83 -17.55
CA PRO A 79 1.33 3.06 -17.08
C PRO A 79 2.46 3.02 -18.09
N GLN A 80 3.70 3.21 -17.62
CA GLN A 80 4.91 3.15 -18.41
C GLN A 80 5.91 2.19 -17.78
N GLU A 81 6.55 1.37 -18.58
CA GLU A 81 7.50 0.35 -18.11
C GLU A 81 8.65 0.94 -17.31
N GLU A 82 9.10 2.15 -17.68
CA GLU A 82 10.22 2.83 -17.02
C GLU A 82 9.82 3.50 -15.70
N MET A 83 8.53 3.53 -15.37
CA MET A 83 8.00 4.23 -14.21
C MET A 83 7.09 3.32 -13.38
N PRO A 84 7.60 2.19 -12.85
CA PRO A 84 6.80 1.30 -12.03
C PRO A 84 6.49 1.93 -10.66
N PRO A 85 5.39 1.52 -10.02
CA PRO A 85 4.98 2.11 -8.74
C PRO A 85 6.01 2.03 -7.62
N HIS A 86 6.86 1.00 -7.63
CA HIS A 86 7.86 0.80 -6.58
C HIS A 86 9.10 1.67 -6.71
N ASP A 87 9.27 2.37 -7.84
CA ASP A 87 10.44 3.22 -8.04
C ASP A 87 10.40 4.48 -7.18
N ASP A 88 11.57 4.98 -6.84
CA ASP A 88 11.72 6.23 -6.12
C ASP A 88 11.13 7.39 -6.92
N GLY A 89 10.44 8.30 -6.21
CA GLY A 89 9.84 9.47 -6.84
C GLY A 89 8.43 9.24 -7.41
N MET A 90 7.86 8.05 -7.23
CA MET A 90 6.54 7.72 -7.76
C MET A 90 5.37 8.03 -6.81
N LEU A 91 5.62 8.55 -5.61
CA LEU A 91 4.56 8.82 -4.63
C LEU A 91 3.52 9.84 -5.10
N ALA A 92 3.88 10.74 -6.00
CA ALA A 92 2.94 11.71 -6.56
C ALA A 92 1.89 11.06 -7.48
N ILE A 93 2.18 9.84 -7.97
CA ILE A 93 1.33 9.11 -8.91
C ILE A 93 0.75 7.85 -8.27
N TYR A 94 1.57 7.07 -7.56
CA TYR A 94 1.18 5.81 -6.93
C TYR A 94 1.46 5.89 -5.43
N ARG A 95 0.40 5.83 -4.63
CA ARG A 95 0.50 5.84 -3.17
C ARG A 95 0.43 4.42 -2.64
N PRO A 96 1.45 3.95 -1.90
CA PRO A 96 1.37 2.62 -1.30
C PRO A 96 0.22 2.55 -0.30
N ILE A 97 -0.49 1.43 -0.30
CA ILE A 97 -1.56 1.14 0.65
C ILE A 97 -0.98 0.21 1.71
N ASP A 98 -0.83 0.71 2.91
CA ASP A 98 -0.31 -0.04 4.05
C ASP A 98 -1.27 0.06 5.23
N ARG A 99 -1.10 -0.86 6.17
CA ARG A 99 -1.77 -0.74 7.46
C ARG A 99 -1.30 0.53 8.15
N GLU A 100 -2.21 1.15 8.92
CA GLU A 100 -1.78 2.24 9.77
C GLU A 100 -0.73 1.75 10.77
N HIS A 101 0.34 2.53 10.90
CA HIS A 101 1.41 2.30 11.86
C HIS A 101 1.46 3.46 12.84
N ALA A 102 1.64 3.14 14.13
CA ALA A 102 1.66 4.16 15.17
C ALA A 102 2.90 5.08 15.08
N GLY A 103 3.97 4.62 14.45
CA GLY A 103 5.24 5.36 14.40
C GLY A 103 6.04 5.23 15.69
N THR A 104 5.84 4.14 16.42
CA THR A 104 6.59 3.79 17.64
C THR A 104 7.69 2.80 17.29
N ALA A 105 8.60 2.55 18.25
CA ALA A 105 9.66 1.55 18.05
C ALA A 105 9.11 0.14 17.79
N ASP A 106 7.95 -0.19 18.39
CA ASP A 106 7.29 -1.49 18.22
C ASP A 106 6.43 -1.55 16.96
N ASP A 107 6.03 -0.42 16.42
CA ASP A 107 5.20 -0.31 15.24
C ASP A 107 5.69 0.83 14.33
N PRO A 108 6.87 0.68 13.74
CA PRO A 108 7.45 1.73 12.91
C PRO A 108 6.72 1.84 11.57
N ILE A 109 6.71 3.05 11.03
CA ILE A 109 6.16 3.34 9.71
C ILE A 109 7.17 2.90 8.66
N PRO A 110 6.81 2.06 7.66
CA PRO A 110 7.73 1.74 6.58
C PRO A 110 8.14 3.00 5.82
N TRP A 111 9.46 3.24 5.74
CA TRP A 111 9.95 4.42 5.02
C TRP A 111 9.85 4.22 3.51
N VAL A 112 9.37 5.27 2.82
CA VAL A 112 9.27 5.33 1.36
C VAL A 112 9.86 6.66 0.92
N TYR A 113 10.65 6.64 -0.13
CA TYR A 113 11.27 7.83 -0.69
C TYR A 113 10.23 8.91 -1.00
N GLY A 114 10.46 10.12 -0.50
CA GLY A 114 9.60 11.27 -0.75
C GLY A 114 8.41 11.42 0.22
N MET A 115 8.27 10.53 1.20
CA MET A 115 7.24 10.68 2.23
C MET A 115 7.61 11.77 3.24
N ASP A 116 6.62 12.25 3.99
CA ASP A 116 6.87 13.17 5.10
C ASP A 116 7.31 12.40 6.33
N CYS A 117 8.43 12.78 6.90
CA CYS A 117 8.97 12.18 8.12
C CYS A 117 8.96 13.21 9.25
N HIS A 118 8.32 12.85 10.37
CA HIS A 118 8.08 13.75 11.49
C HIS A 118 8.95 13.40 12.71
N ALA A 119 9.43 14.42 13.38
CA ALA A 119 10.22 14.27 14.60
C ALA A 119 9.50 13.42 15.66
N GLY A 120 10.22 12.52 16.31
CA GLY A 120 9.69 11.62 17.33
C GLY A 120 9.06 10.34 16.78
N LYS A 121 8.81 10.27 15.47
CA LYS A 121 8.26 9.07 14.83
C LYS A 121 9.37 8.10 14.47
N HIS A 122 9.04 6.81 14.50
CA HIS A 122 9.93 5.72 14.11
C HIS A 122 9.55 5.20 12.71
N TYR A 123 10.58 4.88 11.94
CA TYR A 123 10.46 4.40 10.56
C TYR A 123 11.30 3.14 10.40
N SER A 124 10.78 2.17 9.64
CA SER A 124 11.54 0.97 9.31
C SER A 124 12.15 1.09 7.92
N TYR A 125 13.38 0.59 7.79
CA TYR A 125 14.10 0.58 6.53
C TYR A 125 15.14 -0.54 6.54
N ASN A 126 15.14 -1.38 5.54
CA ASN A 126 16.09 -2.51 5.40
C ASN A 126 16.21 -3.37 6.68
N GLY A 127 15.08 -3.65 7.32
CA GLY A 127 15.04 -4.50 8.52
C GLY A 127 15.50 -3.82 9.81
N LYS A 128 15.75 -2.51 9.78
CA LYS A 128 16.16 -1.72 10.95
C LYS A 128 15.12 -0.67 11.25
N VAL A 129 15.15 -0.17 12.48
CA VAL A 129 14.26 0.89 12.95
C VAL A 129 15.07 2.16 13.21
N TYR A 130 14.57 3.28 12.73
CA TYR A 130 15.19 4.60 12.86
C TYR A 130 14.15 5.57 13.44
N LYS A 131 14.62 6.50 14.25
CA LYS A 131 13.79 7.57 14.80
C LYS A 131 14.22 8.90 14.21
N VAL A 132 13.26 9.75 13.88
CA VAL A 132 13.56 11.14 13.51
C VAL A 132 13.83 11.94 14.76
N ALA A 133 15.00 12.58 14.83
CA ALA A 133 15.43 13.40 15.96
C ALA A 133 14.50 14.60 16.16
N GLU A 134 14.46 15.13 17.37
CA GLU A 134 13.71 16.34 17.68
C GLU A 134 14.17 17.50 16.80
N GLY A 135 13.21 18.19 16.18
CA GLY A 135 13.50 19.26 15.23
C GLY A 135 13.96 18.78 13.87
N GLY A 136 13.96 17.48 13.62
CA GLY A 136 14.44 16.88 12.38
C GLY A 136 13.38 16.59 11.32
N ASP A 137 12.23 17.26 11.35
CA ASP A 137 11.19 17.06 10.35
C ASP A 137 11.75 17.18 8.93
N MET A 138 11.41 16.20 8.09
CA MET A 138 11.80 16.16 6.68
C MET A 138 10.54 16.03 5.83
N ILE A 139 10.18 17.12 5.14
CA ILE A 139 8.90 17.24 4.40
C ILE A 139 9.18 17.86 3.02
N PRO A 140 9.31 17.04 1.95
CA PRO A 140 9.38 15.58 1.93
C PRO A 140 10.76 15.04 2.33
N CYS A 141 10.80 13.78 2.77
CA CYS A 141 12.06 13.11 3.07
C CYS A 141 12.59 12.38 1.83
N THR A 142 13.68 12.86 1.29
CA THR A 142 14.37 12.28 0.14
C THR A 142 15.70 11.62 0.53
N TRP A 143 15.99 11.53 1.82
CA TRP A 143 17.18 10.88 2.36
C TRP A 143 16.80 9.62 3.11
N ALA A 144 17.30 8.48 2.63
CA ALA A 144 17.04 7.19 3.29
C ALA A 144 17.55 7.21 4.75
N PRO A 145 16.88 6.46 5.66
CA PRO A 145 17.27 6.43 7.06
C PRO A 145 18.71 6.01 7.33
N ASP A 146 19.32 5.24 6.43
CA ASP A 146 20.70 4.79 6.54
C ASP A 146 21.72 5.73 5.88
N THR A 147 21.29 6.92 5.47
CA THR A 147 22.21 7.92 4.88
C THR A 147 23.22 8.35 5.92
N PRO A 148 24.55 8.26 5.61
CA PRO A 148 25.58 8.64 6.58
C PRO A 148 25.56 10.13 6.87
N ASP A 149 26.03 10.48 8.09
CA ASP A 149 26.26 11.86 8.53
C ASP A 149 25.01 12.73 8.63
N MET A 150 23.83 12.11 8.78
CA MET A 150 22.59 12.82 9.03
C MET A 150 22.21 12.78 10.50
N TRP A 151 22.10 13.96 11.11
CA TRP A 151 21.67 14.06 12.51
C TRP A 151 20.16 13.81 12.68
N GLN A 152 19.38 13.96 11.62
CA GLN A 152 17.92 13.76 11.65
C GLN A 152 17.53 12.31 11.89
N TRP A 153 18.35 11.37 11.43
CA TRP A 153 18.09 9.93 11.58
C TRP A 153 18.91 9.34 12.72
N VAL A 154 18.25 8.68 13.66
CA VAL A 154 18.88 7.98 14.77
C VAL A 154 18.48 6.52 14.72
N GLU A 155 19.45 5.63 14.53
CA GLU A 155 19.19 4.18 14.57
C GLU A 155 18.81 3.77 16.00
N VAL A 156 17.75 2.96 16.12
CA VAL A 156 17.22 2.50 17.41
C VAL A 156 17.60 1.05 17.68
#